data_7f5ba3ea208b7495421a9b696a48c660
#
_entry.id   7f5ba3ea208b7495421a9b696a48c660
#
_cell.length_a   1.000
_cell.length_b   1.000
_cell.length_c   1.000
_cell.angle_alpha   90.00
_cell.angle_beta   90.00
_cell.angle_gamma   90.00
#
_symmetry.space_group_name_H-M   'P 1'
#
loop_
_entity.id
_entity.type
_entity.pdbx_description
1 polymer ?
#
loop_
_entity_poly.entity_id
_entity_poly.type
_entity_poly.pdbx_seq_one_letter_code
_entity_poly.pdbx_strand_id
1 'polypeptide(L)'
;MNKTSQLICAWCAIPFAIIFTIGLWPIAGMMPPLSPNLTALDIAEIYRENNLAIRTGALIMMSCVGFMCAFVAVIAVQMRRIEGRFDVLTIAQISGGTASVVAFVFATVAWTAAAFRPERSPELIQLLNDMGWIYFLMTFSTFIVQDFVVGFAILGDKNAEPIFPRWLGYFNLWVGVSFIPGGLLTFFKVGPFAWDGLFVWWIPFLMFFSWYIVMFVMLRRAIIAQSEQPVTS
;
A
#
# COMPACT_ATOMS: atom_id res chain seq x y z
N MET A 1 16.86 -15.64 -15.77
CA MET A 1 15.55 -14.97 -15.67
C MET A 1 15.56 -13.68 -16.47
N ASN A 2 14.43 -13.28 -17.08
CA ASN A 2 14.36 -12.09 -17.94
C ASN A 2 14.52 -10.80 -17.12
N LYS A 3 15.64 -10.08 -17.31
CA LYS A 3 15.96 -8.81 -16.65
C LYS A 3 14.93 -7.71 -16.98
N THR A 4 14.54 -7.63 -18.25
CA THR A 4 13.61 -6.59 -18.73
C THR A 4 12.25 -6.70 -18.03
N SER A 5 11.67 -7.92 -17.95
CA SER A 5 10.39 -8.14 -17.27
C SER A 5 10.44 -7.78 -15.80
N GLN A 6 11.54 -8.12 -15.11
CA GLN A 6 11.70 -7.75 -13.69
C GLN A 6 11.81 -6.22 -13.50
N LEU A 7 12.56 -5.53 -14.38
CA LEU A 7 12.65 -4.07 -14.31
C LEU A 7 11.30 -3.41 -14.58
N ILE A 8 10.53 -3.88 -15.57
CA ILE A 8 9.17 -3.37 -15.82
C ILE A 8 8.30 -3.50 -14.56
N CYS A 9 8.29 -4.68 -13.93
CA CYS A 9 7.52 -4.89 -12.69
C CYS A 9 8.03 -4.04 -11.52
N ALA A 10 9.34 -3.86 -11.38
CA ALA A 10 9.91 -2.99 -10.35
C ALA A 10 9.52 -1.51 -10.58
N TRP A 11 9.53 -1.04 -11.82
CA TRP A 11 9.11 0.32 -12.17
C TRP A 11 7.63 0.58 -11.90
N CYS A 12 6.77 -0.43 -11.79
CA CYS A 12 5.36 -0.25 -11.42
C CYS A 12 5.15 0.43 -10.06
N ALA A 13 6.13 0.38 -9.15
CA ALA A 13 6.08 1.10 -7.88
C ALA A 13 5.94 2.62 -8.04
N ILE A 14 6.64 3.20 -9.00
CA ILE A 14 6.71 4.65 -9.18
C ILE A 14 5.39 5.23 -9.73
N PRO A 15 4.85 4.74 -10.86
CA PRO A 15 3.56 5.23 -11.35
C PRO A 15 2.42 4.93 -10.36
N PHE A 16 2.45 3.82 -9.63
CA PHE A 16 1.49 3.58 -8.55
C PHE A 16 1.54 4.70 -7.53
N ALA A 17 2.71 4.98 -6.94
CA ALA A 17 2.86 6.01 -5.90
C ALA A 17 2.42 7.40 -6.38
N ILE A 18 2.83 7.79 -7.60
CA ILE A 18 2.53 9.11 -8.16
C ILE A 18 1.04 9.23 -8.51
N ILE A 19 0.50 8.28 -9.27
CA ILE A 19 -0.89 8.34 -9.76
C ILE A 19 -1.87 8.23 -8.59
N PHE A 20 -1.60 7.33 -7.63
CA PHE A 20 -2.44 7.18 -6.43
C PHE A 20 -2.45 8.47 -5.60
N THR A 21 -1.29 9.07 -5.34
CA THR A 21 -1.18 10.32 -4.57
C THR A 21 -1.89 11.47 -5.29
N ILE A 22 -1.75 11.58 -6.61
CA ILE A 22 -2.45 12.60 -7.40
C ILE A 22 -3.96 12.41 -7.31
N GLY A 23 -4.45 11.18 -7.42
CA GLY A 23 -5.86 10.87 -7.28
C GLY A 23 -6.42 11.23 -5.90
N LEU A 24 -5.71 10.84 -4.85
CA LEU A 24 -6.13 11.03 -3.46
C LEU A 24 -6.07 12.49 -3.00
N TRP A 25 -4.98 13.19 -3.30
CA TRP A 25 -4.72 14.52 -2.74
C TRP A 25 -5.25 15.66 -3.63
N PRO A 26 -4.58 16.05 -4.74
CA PRO A 26 -4.99 17.28 -5.46
C PRO A 26 -6.31 17.13 -6.20
N ILE A 27 -6.73 15.88 -6.53
CA ILE A 27 -7.97 15.68 -7.29
C ILE A 27 -9.15 15.39 -6.38
N ALA A 28 -9.09 14.32 -5.55
CA ALA A 28 -10.21 13.99 -4.66
C ALA A 28 -10.32 14.90 -3.43
N GLY A 29 -9.24 15.61 -3.06
CA GLY A 29 -9.22 16.44 -1.84
C GLY A 29 -9.30 15.63 -0.55
N MET A 30 -8.90 14.35 -0.58
CA MET A 30 -9.00 13.43 0.56
C MET A 30 -7.71 13.34 1.38
N MET A 31 -6.80 14.28 1.25
CA MET A 31 -5.59 14.35 2.05
C MET A 31 -5.41 15.76 2.62
N PRO A 32 -5.40 15.94 3.94
CA PRO A 32 -5.57 14.90 4.97
C PRO A 32 -6.91 14.19 4.90
N PRO A 33 -7.03 12.99 5.53
CA PRO A 33 -8.31 12.29 5.63
C PRO A 33 -9.41 13.16 6.24
N LEU A 34 -10.64 13.03 5.74
CA LEU A 34 -11.79 13.67 6.38
C LEU A 34 -11.91 13.16 7.82
N SER A 35 -12.03 14.07 8.80
CA SER A 35 -12.05 13.67 10.20
C SER A 35 -13.22 12.75 10.54
N PRO A 36 -13.02 11.67 11.31
CA PRO A 36 -14.09 10.79 11.75
C PRO A 36 -15.08 11.48 12.71
N ASN A 37 -14.75 12.68 13.19
CA ASN A 37 -15.60 13.47 14.08
C ASN A 37 -16.56 14.41 13.33
N LEU A 38 -16.51 14.46 12.00
CA LEU A 38 -17.47 15.23 11.21
C LEU A 38 -18.85 14.64 11.28
N THR A 39 -19.88 15.50 11.26
CA THR A 39 -21.27 15.06 11.24
C THR A 39 -21.66 14.48 9.87
N ALA A 40 -22.76 13.73 9.82
CA ALA A 40 -23.27 13.22 8.56
C ALA A 40 -23.58 14.34 7.55
N LEU A 41 -24.05 15.49 8.04
CA LEU A 41 -24.32 16.66 7.21
C LEU A 41 -23.05 17.25 6.60
N ASP A 42 -22.01 17.42 7.42
CA ASP A 42 -20.71 17.95 6.94
C ASP A 42 -20.10 17.04 5.86
N ILE A 43 -20.10 15.74 6.09
CA ILE A 43 -19.59 14.75 5.11
C ILE A 43 -20.41 14.81 3.82
N ALA A 44 -21.75 14.83 3.93
CA ALA A 44 -22.62 14.89 2.76
C ALA A 44 -22.43 16.18 1.95
N GLU A 45 -22.22 17.32 2.60
CA GLU A 45 -21.92 18.59 1.96
C GLU A 45 -20.63 18.52 1.17
N ILE A 46 -19.53 18.03 1.79
CA ILE A 46 -18.23 17.84 1.13
C ILE A 46 -18.36 16.94 -0.11
N TYR A 47 -19.11 15.83 0.00
CA TYR A 47 -19.31 14.92 -1.13
C TYR A 47 -20.18 15.50 -2.23
N ARG A 48 -21.14 16.37 -1.91
CA ARG A 48 -21.99 17.06 -2.90
C ARG A 48 -21.23 18.14 -3.65
N GLU A 49 -20.50 18.97 -2.93
CA GLU A 49 -19.71 20.07 -3.51
C GLU A 49 -18.56 19.55 -4.38
N ASN A 50 -17.89 18.49 -3.93
CA ASN A 50 -16.71 17.93 -4.60
C ASN A 50 -17.01 16.63 -5.39
N ASN A 51 -18.27 16.39 -5.74
CA ASN A 51 -18.73 15.14 -6.32
C ASN A 51 -17.89 14.65 -7.51
N LEU A 52 -17.71 15.52 -8.51
CA LEU A 52 -16.94 15.18 -9.72
C LEU A 52 -15.46 14.94 -9.39
N ALA A 53 -14.88 15.75 -8.52
CA ALA A 53 -13.48 15.64 -8.09
C ALA A 53 -13.21 14.32 -7.37
N ILE A 54 -14.07 13.94 -6.41
CA ILE A 54 -13.96 12.67 -5.67
C ILE A 54 -14.08 11.47 -6.62
N ARG A 55 -15.05 11.46 -7.53
CA ARG A 55 -15.22 10.38 -8.50
C ARG A 55 -14.06 10.27 -9.47
N THR A 56 -13.55 11.40 -9.94
CA THR A 56 -12.38 11.46 -10.83
C THR A 56 -11.13 10.96 -10.11
N GLY A 57 -10.90 11.41 -8.87
CA GLY A 57 -9.78 10.95 -8.06
C GLY A 57 -9.86 9.44 -7.77
N ALA A 58 -11.06 8.93 -7.43
CA ALA A 58 -11.26 7.51 -7.21
C ALA A 58 -10.98 6.68 -8.48
N LEU A 59 -11.42 7.15 -9.65
CA LEU A 59 -11.10 6.49 -10.94
C LEU A 59 -9.59 6.45 -11.19
N ILE A 60 -8.89 7.56 -10.94
CA ILE A 60 -7.43 7.66 -11.09
C ILE A 60 -6.74 6.70 -10.12
N MET A 61 -7.13 6.68 -8.84
CA MET A 61 -6.59 5.74 -7.86
C MET A 61 -6.81 4.29 -8.31
N MET A 62 -8.02 3.93 -8.72
CA MET A 62 -8.35 2.58 -9.17
C MET A 62 -7.52 2.16 -10.38
N SER A 63 -7.22 3.06 -11.31
CA SER A 63 -6.48 2.75 -12.54
C SER A 63 -5.03 2.28 -12.28
N CYS A 64 -4.45 2.62 -11.13
CA CYS A 64 -3.05 2.28 -10.82
C CYS A 64 -2.89 1.16 -9.77
N VAL A 65 -3.96 0.76 -9.09
CA VAL A 65 -3.89 -0.26 -8.02
C VAL A 65 -3.30 -1.59 -8.53
N GLY A 66 -3.58 -1.97 -9.78
CA GLY A 66 -3.02 -3.18 -10.39
C GLY A 66 -1.48 -3.22 -10.47
N PHE A 67 -0.82 -2.06 -10.47
CA PHE A 67 0.65 -2.00 -10.45
C PHE A 67 1.26 -2.60 -9.18
N MET A 68 0.53 -2.59 -8.07
CA MET A 68 0.97 -3.25 -6.84
C MET A 68 1.19 -4.74 -7.05
N CYS A 69 0.33 -5.43 -7.80
CA CYS A 69 0.48 -6.86 -8.08
C CYS A 69 1.79 -7.16 -8.84
N ALA A 70 2.13 -6.33 -9.83
CA ALA A 70 3.38 -6.47 -10.57
C ALA A 70 4.61 -6.26 -9.66
N PHE A 71 4.51 -5.29 -8.74
CA PHE A 71 5.56 -5.03 -7.77
C PHE A 71 5.73 -6.18 -6.77
N VAL A 72 4.62 -6.74 -6.26
CA VAL A 72 4.61 -7.95 -5.42
C VAL A 72 5.29 -9.13 -6.12
N ALA A 73 5.02 -9.32 -7.42
CA ALA A 73 5.59 -10.40 -8.20
C ALA A 73 7.12 -10.29 -8.32
N VAL A 74 7.67 -9.10 -8.55
CA VAL A 74 9.13 -8.94 -8.66
C VAL A 74 9.84 -9.10 -7.31
N ILE A 75 9.22 -8.71 -6.20
CA ILE A 75 9.73 -9.01 -4.84
C ILE A 75 9.85 -10.52 -4.67
N ALA A 76 8.80 -11.27 -4.99
CA ALA A 76 8.79 -12.73 -4.89
C ALA A 76 9.90 -13.39 -5.73
N VAL A 77 10.17 -12.87 -6.93
CA VAL A 77 11.27 -13.35 -7.78
C VAL A 77 12.63 -13.17 -7.10
N GLN A 78 12.86 -12.07 -6.40
CA GLN A 78 14.12 -11.85 -5.69
C GLN A 78 14.18 -12.67 -4.39
N MET A 79 13.07 -12.82 -3.66
CA MET A 79 13.01 -13.70 -2.48
C MET A 79 13.30 -15.16 -2.83
N ARG A 80 12.79 -15.65 -3.97
CA ARG A 80 13.15 -16.98 -4.48
C ARG A 80 14.66 -17.17 -4.63
N ARG A 81 15.42 -16.12 -4.95
CA ARG A 81 16.89 -16.22 -5.04
C ARG A 81 17.52 -16.38 -3.66
N ILE A 82 16.92 -15.81 -2.61
CA ILE A 82 17.36 -15.96 -1.22
C ILE A 82 17.09 -17.40 -0.75
N GLU A 83 15.87 -17.87 -0.94
CA GLU A 83 15.41 -19.18 -0.47
C GLU A 83 15.85 -20.36 -1.37
N GLY A 84 16.39 -20.11 -2.57
CA GLY A 84 16.78 -21.10 -3.56
C GLY A 84 15.62 -21.73 -4.34
N ARG A 85 14.38 -21.51 -3.88
CA ARG A 85 13.13 -22.02 -4.49
C ARG A 85 11.95 -21.11 -4.10
N PHE A 86 10.75 -21.40 -4.60
CA PHE A 86 9.53 -20.83 -4.04
C PHE A 86 9.24 -21.56 -2.70
N ASP A 87 9.59 -20.92 -1.61
CA ASP A 87 9.37 -21.46 -0.27
C ASP A 87 8.32 -20.63 0.50
N VAL A 88 8.07 -20.97 1.75
CA VAL A 88 6.95 -20.47 2.56
C VAL A 88 6.96 -18.94 2.67
N LEU A 89 8.12 -18.31 2.88
CA LEU A 89 8.18 -16.83 3.00
C LEU A 89 7.86 -16.14 1.66
N THR A 90 8.36 -16.67 0.54
CA THR A 90 8.03 -16.18 -0.80
C THR A 90 6.53 -16.28 -1.09
N ILE A 91 5.90 -17.42 -0.74
CA ILE A 91 4.46 -17.63 -0.94
C ILE A 91 3.65 -16.70 -0.03
N ALA A 92 4.04 -16.57 1.25
CA ALA A 92 3.37 -15.69 2.20
C ALA A 92 3.47 -14.19 1.78
N GLN A 93 4.62 -13.79 1.22
CA GLN A 93 4.78 -12.44 0.65
C GLN A 93 3.83 -12.21 -0.53
N ILE A 94 3.71 -13.15 -1.46
CA ILE A 94 2.76 -13.03 -2.58
C ILE A 94 1.33 -12.92 -2.04
N SER A 95 0.96 -13.78 -1.09
CA SER A 95 -0.38 -13.81 -0.52
C SER A 95 -0.70 -12.53 0.22
N GLY A 96 0.18 -12.08 1.13
CA GLY A 96 0.01 -10.85 1.90
C GLY A 96 -0.02 -9.61 1.00
N GLY A 97 0.95 -9.49 0.10
CA GLY A 97 1.04 -8.36 -0.83
C GLY A 97 -0.14 -8.26 -1.79
N THR A 98 -0.63 -9.39 -2.31
CA THR A 98 -1.81 -9.39 -3.18
C THR A 98 -3.09 -9.10 -2.39
N ALA A 99 -3.23 -9.64 -1.17
CA ALA A 99 -4.36 -9.33 -0.31
C ALA A 99 -4.40 -7.84 0.08
N SER A 100 -3.26 -7.19 0.24
CA SER A 100 -3.18 -5.75 0.53
C SER A 100 -3.78 -4.87 -0.57
N VAL A 101 -3.77 -5.32 -1.83
CA VAL A 101 -4.40 -4.62 -2.96
C VAL A 101 -5.90 -4.43 -2.74
N VAL A 102 -6.54 -5.39 -2.06
CA VAL A 102 -7.97 -5.39 -1.78
C VAL A 102 -8.39 -4.16 -0.96
N ALA A 103 -7.53 -3.69 -0.03
CA ALA A 103 -7.78 -2.47 0.75
C ALA A 103 -8.02 -1.26 -0.15
N PHE A 104 -7.17 -1.06 -1.15
CA PHE A 104 -7.25 0.06 -2.08
C PHE A 104 -8.48 -0.04 -2.99
N VAL A 105 -8.79 -1.26 -3.46
CA VAL A 105 -9.97 -1.51 -4.29
C VAL A 105 -11.25 -1.21 -3.53
N PHE A 106 -11.43 -1.76 -2.33
CA PHE A 106 -12.65 -1.54 -1.55
C PHE A 106 -12.81 -0.09 -1.10
N ALA A 107 -11.74 0.57 -0.69
CA ALA A 107 -11.79 1.98 -0.32
C ALA A 107 -12.26 2.86 -1.49
N THR A 108 -11.63 2.71 -2.66
CA THR A 108 -12.00 3.51 -3.85
C THR A 108 -13.42 3.22 -4.33
N VAL A 109 -13.88 1.98 -4.23
CA VAL A 109 -15.27 1.61 -4.54
C VAL A 109 -16.23 2.26 -3.55
N ALA A 110 -15.94 2.24 -2.24
CA ALA A 110 -16.79 2.84 -1.21
C ALA A 110 -16.89 4.36 -1.39
N TRP A 111 -15.78 5.06 -1.61
CA TRP A 111 -15.79 6.50 -1.88
C TRP A 111 -16.49 6.85 -3.19
N THR A 112 -16.32 6.03 -4.23
CA THR A 112 -17.10 6.19 -5.48
C THR A 112 -18.58 6.01 -5.23
N ALA A 113 -18.98 5.00 -4.46
CA ALA A 113 -20.38 4.75 -4.13
C ALA A 113 -20.99 5.89 -3.31
N ALA A 114 -20.23 6.50 -2.38
CA ALA A 114 -20.67 7.67 -1.63
C ALA A 114 -20.93 8.88 -2.55
N ALA A 115 -20.02 9.14 -3.49
CA ALA A 115 -20.13 10.25 -4.43
C ALA A 115 -21.09 9.99 -5.61
N PHE A 116 -21.44 8.73 -5.93
CA PHE A 116 -22.19 8.37 -7.13
C PHE A 116 -23.61 8.92 -7.15
N ARG A 117 -24.22 9.05 -5.97
CA ARG A 117 -25.59 9.58 -5.79
C ARG A 117 -25.63 10.62 -4.70
N PRO A 118 -25.33 11.90 -5.02
CA PRO A 118 -25.26 12.99 -4.02
C PRO A 118 -26.62 13.31 -3.37
N GLU A 119 -27.72 12.85 -3.96
CA GLU A 119 -29.09 13.00 -3.43
C GLU A 119 -29.40 12.03 -2.27
N ARG A 120 -28.54 11.06 -1.97
CA ARG A 120 -28.74 10.15 -0.83
C ARG A 120 -28.77 10.90 0.51
N SER A 121 -29.39 10.25 1.52
CA SER A 121 -29.39 10.81 2.87
C SER A 121 -27.95 10.97 3.40
N PRO A 122 -27.70 12.00 4.22
CA PRO A 122 -26.38 12.25 4.78
C PRO A 122 -25.77 11.04 5.49
N GLU A 123 -26.57 10.29 6.23
CA GLU A 123 -26.14 9.11 6.99
C GLU A 123 -25.63 7.99 6.08
N LEU A 124 -26.25 7.80 4.90
CA LEU A 124 -25.78 6.80 3.92
C LEU A 124 -24.47 7.24 3.27
N ILE A 125 -24.30 8.52 2.98
CA ILE A 125 -23.05 9.05 2.45
C ILE A 125 -21.94 8.90 3.49
N GLN A 126 -22.20 9.26 4.75
CA GLN A 126 -21.25 9.09 5.85
C GLN A 126 -20.87 7.61 6.03
N LEU A 127 -21.85 6.70 6.06
CA LEU A 127 -21.56 5.26 6.17
C LEU A 127 -20.61 4.77 5.09
N LEU A 128 -20.82 5.18 3.83
CA LEU A 128 -19.96 4.79 2.72
C LEU A 128 -18.56 5.43 2.80
N ASN A 129 -18.49 6.69 3.26
CA ASN A 129 -17.21 7.35 3.56
C ASN A 129 -16.44 6.59 4.64
N ASP A 130 -17.09 6.26 5.75
CA ASP A 130 -16.48 5.54 6.88
C ASP A 130 -16.03 4.14 6.44
N MET A 131 -16.85 3.43 5.67
CA MET A 131 -16.45 2.16 5.06
C MET A 131 -15.16 2.31 4.24
N GLY A 132 -15.04 3.36 3.45
CA GLY A 132 -13.84 3.61 2.65
C GLY A 132 -12.59 3.75 3.54
N TRP A 133 -12.63 4.60 4.55
CA TRP A 133 -11.51 4.81 5.47
C TRP A 133 -11.19 3.58 6.32
N ILE A 134 -12.21 2.89 6.82
CA ILE A 134 -12.05 1.66 7.59
C ILE A 134 -11.41 0.56 6.72
N TYR A 135 -11.90 0.32 5.52
CA TYR A 135 -11.28 -0.66 4.60
C TYR A 135 -9.84 -0.30 4.26
N PHE A 136 -9.57 0.97 4.03
CA PHE A 136 -8.24 1.42 3.64
C PHE A 136 -7.20 1.20 4.74
N LEU A 137 -7.57 1.42 5.99
CA LEU A 137 -6.63 1.45 7.12
C LEU A 137 -6.67 0.17 7.97
N MET A 138 -7.83 -0.50 8.12
CA MET A 138 -7.93 -1.72 8.93
C MET A 138 -7.37 -2.98 8.26
N THR A 139 -7.11 -2.98 6.97
CA THR A 139 -6.45 -4.11 6.30
C THR A 139 -4.93 -4.17 6.56
N PHE A 140 -4.48 -3.48 7.59
CA PHE A 140 -3.06 -3.40 7.98
C PHE A 140 -2.39 -4.77 8.19
N SER A 141 -3.12 -5.80 8.62
CA SER A 141 -2.55 -7.12 8.91
C SER A 141 -1.91 -7.79 7.69
N THR A 142 -2.43 -7.56 6.48
CA THR A 142 -1.87 -8.12 5.24
C THR A 142 -0.55 -7.45 4.87
N PHE A 143 -0.41 -6.14 5.11
CA PHE A 143 0.85 -5.42 4.98
C PHE A 143 1.89 -5.91 5.98
N ILE A 144 1.51 -6.09 7.25
CA ILE A 144 2.40 -6.63 8.28
C ILE A 144 2.97 -7.98 7.86
N VAL A 145 2.12 -8.89 7.38
CA VAL A 145 2.58 -10.20 6.88
C VAL A 145 3.59 -10.03 5.77
N GLN A 146 3.28 -9.20 4.76
CA GLN A 146 4.20 -8.96 3.64
C GLN A 146 5.55 -8.44 4.12
N ASP A 147 5.55 -7.38 4.94
CA ASP A 147 6.78 -6.72 5.38
C ASP A 147 7.61 -7.62 6.29
N PHE A 148 6.96 -8.36 7.19
CA PHE A 148 7.68 -9.25 8.11
C PHE A 148 8.32 -10.43 7.38
N VAL A 149 7.62 -11.06 6.44
CA VAL A 149 8.21 -12.20 5.72
C VAL A 149 9.32 -11.76 4.77
N VAL A 150 9.23 -10.58 4.17
CA VAL A 150 10.33 -9.97 3.41
C VAL A 150 11.52 -9.69 4.34
N GLY A 151 11.25 -9.09 5.50
CA GLY A 151 12.27 -8.82 6.52
C GLY A 151 12.97 -10.09 6.99
N PHE A 152 12.22 -11.13 7.33
CA PHE A 152 12.78 -12.42 7.77
C PHE A 152 13.58 -13.13 6.67
N ALA A 153 13.10 -13.12 5.43
CA ALA A 153 13.84 -13.68 4.30
C ALA A 153 15.21 -12.99 4.12
N ILE A 154 15.23 -11.66 4.12
CA ILE A 154 16.47 -10.88 3.98
C ILE A 154 17.43 -11.15 5.15
N LEU A 155 16.94 -11.18 6.38
CA LEU A 155 17.78 -11.44 7.56
C LEU A 155 18.28 -12.88 7.62
N GLY A 156 17.52 -13.82 7.06
CA GLY A 156 17.84 -15.24 6.93
C GLY A 156 18.72 -15.60 5.73
N ASP A 157 19.05 -14.64 4.86
CA ASP A 157 19.88 -14.88 3.67
C ASP A 157 21.28 -15.37 4.08
N LYS A 158 21.59 -16.61 3.65
CA LYS A 158 22.88 -17.31 3.92
C LYS A 158 23.76 -17.40 2.68
N ASN A 159 23.38 -16.75 1.57
CA ASN A 159 24.21 -16.73 0.39
C ASN A 159 25.55 -16.05 0.69
N ALA A 160 26.63 -16.51 0.08
CA ALA A 160 27.96 -15.91 0.22
C ALA A 160 27.94 -14.42 -0.14
N GLU A 161 27.14 -14.07 -1.14
CA GLU A 161 26.83 -12.70 -1.52
C GLU A 161 25.33 -12.46 -1.32
N PRO A 162 24.91 -11.83 -0.21
CA PRO A 162 23.48 -11.58 0.07
C PRO A 162 22.83 -10.75 -1.01
N ILE A 163 21.59 -11.13 -1.38
CA ILE A 163 20.82 -10.43 -2.44
C ILE A 163 20.48 -9.00 -2.02
N PHE A 164 20.19 -8.81 -0.73
CA PHE A 164 19.90 -7.51 -0.14
C PHE A 164 20.74 -7.26 1.10
N PRO A 165 21.07 -5.98 1.40
CA PRO A 165 21.78 -5.65 2.63
C PRO A 165 20.88 -5.89 3.85
N ARG A 166 21.48 -6.34 4.96
CA ARG A 166 20.74 -6.68 6.19
C ARG A 166 19.89 -5.54 6.76
N TRP A 167 20.30 -4.27 6.60
CA TRP A 167 19.50 -3.14 7.06
C TRP A 167 18.10 -3.07 6.41
N LEU A 168 17.96 -3.55 5.16
CA LEU A 168 16.69 -3.61 4.48
C LEU A 168 15.71 -4.58 5.16
N GLY A 169 16.24 -5.67 5.73
CA GLY A 169 15.43 -6.59 6.54
C GLY A 169 14.84 -5.90 7.77
N TYR A 170 15.66 -5.19 8.53
CA TYR A 170 15.19 -4.40 9.67
C TYR A 170 14.23 -3.28 9.28
N PHE A 171 14.49 -2.62 8.16
CA PHE A 171 13.59 -1.60 7.62
C PHE A 171 12.19 -2.17 7.34
N ASN A 172 12.10 -3.34 6.69
CA ASN A 172 10.80 -4.00 6.46
C ASN A 172 10.08 -4.31 7.78
N LEU A 173 10.78 -4.83 8.80
CA LEU A 173 10.18 -5.08 10.10
C LEU A 173 9.64 -3.79 10.75
N TRP A 174 10.37 -2.67 10.66
CA TRP A 174 9.92 -1.39 11.19
C TRP A 174 8.71 -0.84 10.44
N VAL A 175 8.68 -0.98 9.11
CA VAL A 175 7.51 -0.61 8.30
C VAL A 175 6.29 -1.42 8.76
N GLY A 176 6.41 -2.74 8.88
CA GLY A 176 5.32 -3.59 9.36
C GLY A 176 4.81 -3.19 10.76
N VAL A 177 5.73 -2.88 11.69
CA VAL A 177 5.36 -2.39 13.04
C VAL A 177 4.59 -1.07 12.98
N SER A 178 4.94 -0.17 12.05
CA SER A 178 4.28 1.12 11.91
C SER A 178 2.79 1.03 11.51
N PHE A 179 2.34 -0.09 10.95
CA PHE A 179 0.94 -0.32 10.59
C PHE A 179 0.09 -0.85 11.76
N ILE A 180 0.69 -1.36 12.84
CA ILE A 180 -0.06 -1.94 13.97
C ILE A 180 -1.09 -0.97 14.56
N PRO A 181 -0.80 0.33 14.74
CA PRO A 181 -1.79 1.28 15.26
C PRO A 181 -3.04 1.43 14.39
N GLY A 182 -2.99 1.00 13.12
CA GLY A 182 -4.17 0.98 12.23
C GLY A 182 -5.38 0.26 12.81
N GLY A 183 -5.18 -0.74 13.68
CA GLY A 183 -6.28 -1.41 14.38
C GLY A 183 -6.97 -0.55 15.45
N LEU A 184 -6.29 0.48 15.95
CA LEU A 184 -6.82 1.33 17.02
C LEU A 184 -7.86 2.36 16.54
N LEU A 185 -7.92 2.63 15.22
CA LEU A 185 -8.93 3.54 14.67
C LEU A 185 -10.38 3.15 15.05
N THR A 186 -10.62 1.87 15.35
CA THR A 186 -11.94 1.37 15.74
C THR A 186 -12.42 1.91 17.09
N PHE A 187 -11.51 2.42 17.91
CA PHE A 187 -11.82 2.91 19.25
C PHE A 187 -11.76 4.43 19.37
N PHE A 188 -11.13 5.11 18.40
CA PHE A 188 -10.83 6.54 18.51
C PHE A 188 -11.35 7.32 17.30
N LYS A 189 -12.20 8.31 17.55
CA LYS A 189 -12.67 9.27 16.54
C LYS A 189 -11.91 10.60 16.57
N VAL A 190 -11.07 10.80 17.59
CA VAL A 190 -10.28 12.02 17.78
C VAL A 190 -8.90 11.67 18.32
N GLY A 191 -7.95 12.57 18.11
CA GLY A 191 -6.60 12.43 18.63
C GLY A 191 -5.66 11.56 17.77
N PRO A 192 -4.49 11.17 18.29
CA PRO A 192 -3.42 10.59 17.49
C PRO A 192 -3.71 9.18 16.94
N PHE A 193 -4.72 8.49 17.46
CA PHE A 193 -5.17 7.16 17.04
C PHE A 193 -6.48 7.16 16.23
N ALA A 194 -7.06 8.33 15.94
CA ALA A 194 -8.12 8.44 14.95
C ALA A 194 -7.56 8.17 13.55
N TRP A 195 -8.42 7.87 12.58
CA TRP A 195 -7.95 7.53 11.23
C TRP A 195 -7.27 8.69 10.48
N ASP A 196 -7.47 9.94 10.92
CA ASP A 196 -6.77 11.15 10.47
C ASP A 196 -5.56 11.53 11.36
N GLY A 197 -5.31 10.72 12.40
CA GLY A 197 -4.31 10.96 13.43
C GLY A 197 -2.89 10.56 13.07
N LEU A 198 -1.94 10.95 13.92
CA LEU A 198 -0.51 10.77 13.70
C LEU A 198 -0.12 9.29 13.51
N PHE A 199 -0.61 8.39 14.40
CA PHE A 199 -0.18 7.00 14.42
C PHE A 199 -0.92 6.10 13.43
N VAL A 200 -2.12 6.49 12.99
CA VAL A 200 -2.94 5.68 12.08
C VAL A 200 -2.80 6.15 10.64
N TRP A 201 -2.59 7.46 10.42
CA TRP A 201 -2.45 8.02 9.08
C TRP A 201 -1.04 8.46 8.76
N TRP A 202 -0.52 9.47 9.45
CA TRP A 202 0.69 10.17 9.00
C TRP A 202 1.94 9.30 9.04
N ILE A 203 2.16 8.55 10.12
CA ILE A 203 3.33 7.65 10.21
C ILE A 203 3.20 6.50 9.21
N PRO A 204 2.10 5.73 9.14
CA PRO A 204 1.94 4.67 8.15
C PRO A 204 2.01 5.17 6.71
N PHE A 205 1.44 6.34 6.41
CA PHE A 205 1.50 6.95 5.08
C PHE A 205 2.95 7.23 4.64
N LEU A 206 3.73 7.88 5.49
CA LEU A 206 5.14 8.15 5.21
C LEU A 206 5.96 6.86 5.08
N MET A 207 5.72 5.88 5.97
CA MET A 207 6.42 4.60 5.94
C MET A 207 6.05 3.79 4.69
N PHE A 208 4.79 3.80 4.28
CA PHE A 208 4.31 3.13 3.07
C PHE A 208 5.02 3.65 1.81
N PHE A 209 5.01 4.95 1.58
CA PHE A 209 5.67 5.53 0.40
C PHE A 209 7.19 5.40 0.46
N SER A 210 7.79 5.55 1.64
CA SER A 210 9.22 5.30 1.85
C SER A 210 9.58 3.84 1.49
N TRP A 211 8.74 2.89 1.87
CA TRP A 211 8.92 1.47 1.55
C TRP A 211 8.91 1.24 0.03
N TYR A 212 7.95 1.80 -0.70
CA TYR A 212 7.93 1.68 -2.17
C TYR A 212 9.20 2.22 -2.81
N ILE A 213 9.68 3.38 -2.39
CA ILE A 213 10.90 4.00 -2.92
C ILE A 213 12.14 3.14 -2.59
N VAL A 214 12.29 2.76 -1.33
CA VAL A 214 13.44 1.97 -0.86
C VAL A 214 13.46 0.60 -1.55
N MET A 215 12.33 -0.12 -1.55
CA MET A 215 12.22 -1.42 -2.20
C MET A 215 12.46 -1.33 -3.70
N PHE A 216 11.95 -0.31 -4.39
CA PHE A 216 12.23 -0.08 -5.81
C PHE A 216 13.73 0.06 -6.08
N VAL A 217 14.43 0.90 -5.30
CA VAL A 217 15.88 1.11 -5.45
C VAL A 217 16.64 -0.18 -5.22
N MET A 218 16.30 -0.92 -4.17
CA MET A 218 16.99 -2.15 -3.81
C MET A 218 16.70 -3.30 -4.78
N LEU A 219 15.46 -3.44 -5.25
CA LEU A 219 15.10 -4.40 -6.30
C LEU A 219 15.84 -4.09 -7.59
N ARG A 220 15.86 -2.83 -8.02
CA ARG A 220 16.60 -2.42 -9.22
C ARG A 220 18.09 -2.78 -9.13
N ARG A 221 18.72 -2.54 -7.98
CA ARG A 221 20.12 -2.93 -7.75
C ARG A 221 20.30 -4.43 -7.83
N ALA A 222 19.47 -5.22 -7.16
CA ALA A 222 19.53 -6.69 -7.19
C ALA A 222 19.32 -7.27 -8.59
N ILE A 223 18.40 -6.71 -9.39
CA ILE A 223 18.15 -7.13 -10.77
C ILE A 223 19.34 -6.83 -11.69
N ILE A 224 19.98 -5.69 -11.52
CA ILE A 224 21.17 -5.31 -12.31
C ILE A 224 22.34 -6.23 -11.96
N ALA A 225 22.65 -6.40 -10.68
CA ALA A 225 23.74 -7.28 -10.24
C ALA A 225 23.52 -8.74 -10.69
N GLN A 226 22.28 -9.24 -10.71
CA GLN A 226 21.95 -10.58 -11.21
C GLN A 226 22.38 -10.81 -12.66
N SER A 227 22.36 -9.78 -13.49
CA SER A 227 22.70 -9.91 -14.93
C SER A 227 24.19 -9.91 -15.20
N GLU A 228 25.01 -9.58 -14.21
CA GLU A 228 26.47 -9.53 -14.31
C GLU A 228 27.11 -10.84 -13.82
N GLN A 229 26.36 -11.71 -13.14
CA GLN A 229 26.86 -13.02 -12.74
C GLN A 229 26.94 -13.96 -13.95
N PRO A 230 28.09 -14.62 -14.20
CA PRO A 230 28.22 -15.58 -15.28
C PRO A 230 27.21 -16.73 -15.06
N VAL A 231 26.57 -17.16 -16.15
CA VAL A 231 25.72 -18.34 -16.15
C VAL A 231 26.61 -19.55 -15.87
N THR A 232 26.68 -19.98 -14.63
CA THR A 232 27.27 -21.29 -14.30
C THR A 232 26.28 -22.34 -14.77
N SER A 233 26.61 -22.94 -15.93
CA SER A 233 25.92 -24.09 -16.53
C SER A 233 26.07 -25.34 -15.69
#